data_27af4beef7703f7b55e17947a96cbd34
#
_entry.id   27af4beef7703f7b55e17947a96cbd34
#
_cell.length_a   1.000
_cell.length_b   1.000
_cell.length_c   1.000
_cell.angle_alpha   90.00
_cell.angle_beta   90.00
_cell.angle_gamma   90.00
#
_symmetry.space_group_name_H-M   'P 1'
#
loop_
_entity.id
_entity.type
_entity.pdbx_description
1 polymer ?
#
loop_
_entity_poly.entity_id
_entity_poly.type
_entity_poly.pdbx_seq_one_letter_code
_entity_poly.pdbx_strand_id
1 'polypeptide(L)'
;IALIDPYAQGMSSSSTSRLAATTQGYGMFALVDYAYEGNFAFVDINKIGSTGHSMGGNAAIRGADYFGKEAIQSNTKSKLDSVFVSGYVLTLRDNILKDSKSNMGISYALYDEGAFRNELKGWDAANMEIAPESLRAVNSALTKDNQIDRVELGKYYGSKEEKNLRVIFNEKLLHPFQPYNKEATANQINYFEKVFGFPNKLDAYNQIWQ
;
A
#
# COMPACT_ATOMS: atom_id res chain seq x y z
N ILE A 1 -4.95 -12.74 -9.67
CA ILE A 1 -3.85 -12.38 -8.75
C ILE A 1 -2.58 -12.89 -9.36
N ALA A 2 -1.53 -12.05 -9.41
CA ALA A 2 -0.18 -12.41 -9.79
C ALA A 2 0.73 -12.33 -8.58
N LEU A 3 1.59 -13.32 -8.39
CA LEU A 3 2.59 -13.38 -7.34
C LEU A 3 3.97 -13.40 -7.99
N ILE A 4 4.91 -12.67 -7.44
CA ILE A 4 6.30 -12.71 -7.88
C ILE A 4 7.19 -13.27 -6.79
N ASP A 5 8.25 -13.94 -7.20
CA ASP A 5 9.42 -14.13 -6.35
C ASP A 5 10.23 -12.84 -6.38
N PRO A 6 10.37 -12.10 -5.25
CA PRO A 6 11.26 -10.95 -5.22
C PRO A 6 12.69 -11.31 -5.60
N TYR A 7 13.48 -10.34 -6.03
CA TYR A 7 14.88 -10.57 -6.37
C TYR A 7 15.64 -11.33 -5.26
N ALA A 8 16.43 -12.31 -5.69
CA ALA A 8 17.15 -13.25 -4.83
C ALA A 8 16.26 -14.14 -3.94
N GLN A 9 14.99 -14.29 -4.27
CA GLN A 9 14.06 -15.20 -3.63
C GLN A 9 13.53 -16.22 -4.67
N GLY A 10 13.17 -17.41 -4.20
CA GLY A 10 12.57 -18.45 -5.04
C GLY A 10 13.38 -18.71 -6.31
N MET A 11 12.72 -18.58 -7.46
CA MET A 11 13.34 -18.79 -8.79
C MET A 11 13.84 -17.48 -9.42
N SER A 12 13.69 -16.34 -8.77
CA SER A 12 14.12 -15.05 -9.29
C SER A 12 15.64 -14.87 -9.24
N SER A 13 16.18 -14.25 -10.30
CA SER A 13 17.59 -13.82 -10.31
C SER A 13 17.83 -12.68 -9.32
N SER A 14 19.07 -12.50 -8.90
CA SER A 14 19.47 -11.39 -8.05
C SER A 14 19.48 -10.08 -8.83
N SER A 15 19.07 -8.99 -8.20
CA SER A 15 19.32 -7.65 -8.73
C SER A 15 20.77 -7.23 -8.47
N THR A 16 21.39 -6.57 -9.45
CA THR A 16 22.67 -5.89 -9.28
C THR A 16 22.53 -4.51 -8.63
N SER A 17 21.31 -4.01 -8.52
CA SER A 17 21.04 -2.70 -7.96
C SER A 17 20.98 -2.73 -6.43
N ARG A 18 21.79 -1.89 -5.77
CA ARG A 18 21.69 -1.64 -4.33
C ARG A 18 20.38 -0.91 -3.94
N LEU A 19 19.69 -0.33 -4.93
CA LEU A 19 18.45 0.40 -4.77
C LEU A 19 17.25 -0.37 -5.33
N ALA A 20 17.32 -1.71 -5.39
CA ALA A 20 16.28 -2.56 -5.99
C ALA A 20 14.87 -2.30 -5.45
N ALA A 21 14.74 -1.98 -4.15
CA ALA A 21 13.46 -1.58 -3.56
C ALA A 21 12.89 -0.30 -4.18
N THR A 22 13.75 0.71 -4.39
CA THR A 22 13.34 2.05 -4.84
C THR A 22 13.11 2.11 -6.35
N THR A 23 13.99 1.45 -7.13
CA THR A 23 14.02 1.57 -8.60
C THR A 23 13.29 0.45 -9.32
N GLN A 24 13.03 -0.66 -8.66
CA GLN A 24 12.50 -1.88 -9.26
C GLN A 24 11.39 -2.55 -8.43
N GLY A 25 11.12 -2.04 -7.19
CA GLY A 25 10.16 -2.66 -6.28
C GLY A 25 10.40 -4.15 -6.06
N TYR A 26 11.69 -4.57 -6.02
CA TYR A 26 12.11 -5.98 -5.97
C TYR A 26 11.54 -6.84 -7.11
N GLY A 27 11.27 -6.26 -8.28
CA GLY A 27 10.67 -6.93 -9.44
C GLY A 27 9.18 -6.61 -9.63
N MET A 28 8.51 -6.00 -8.67
CA MET A 28 7.08 -5.67 -8.76
C MET A 28 6.79 -4.68 -9.90
N PHE A 29 7.69 -3.71 -10.17
CA PHE A 29 7.45 -2.73 -11.24
C PHE A 29 7.38 -3.40 -12.61
N ALA A 30 8.29 -4.33 -12.89
CA ALA A 30 8.27 -5.10 -14.14
C ALA A 30 6.99 -5.94 -14.27
N LEU A 31 6.46 -6.47 -13.18
CA LEU A 31 5.17 -7.20 -13.22
C LEU A 31 3.99 -6.26 -13.51
N VAL A 32 3.99 -5.06 -12.96
CA VAL A 32 2.96 -4.04 -13.26
C VAL A 32 3.02 -3.64 -14.73
N ASP A 33 4.22 -3.36 -15.27
CA ASP A 33 4.43 -3.05 -16.69
C ASP A 33 3.94 -4.20 -17.58
N TYR A 34 4.33 -5.43 -17.26
CA TYR A 34 3.91 -6.62 -17.98
C TYR A 34 2.37 -6.79 -17.99
N ALA A 35 1.72 -6.58 -16.83
CA ALA A 35 0.27 -6.67 -16.73
C ALA A 35 -0.44 -5.54 -17.49
N TYR A 36 0.13 -4.34 -17.50
CA TYR A 36 -0.45 -3.17 -18.16
C TYR A 36 -0.27 -3.22 -19.69
N GLU A 37 0.90 -3.63 -20.16
CA GLU A 37 1.29 -3.60 -21.58
C GLU A 37 0.98 -4.91 -22.31
N GLY A 38 0.79 -6.02 -21.58
CA GLY A 38 0.64 -7.36 -22.13
C GLY A 38 -0.67 -7.65 -22.89
N ASN A 39 -1.59 -6.68 -22.94
CA ASN A 39 -2.87 -6.77 -23.65
C ASN A 39 -3.66 -8.08 -23.34
N PHE A 40 -3.68 -8.48 -22.09
CA PHE A 40 -4.35 -9.67 -21.63
C PHE A 40 -5.87 -9.44 -21.51
N ALA A 41 -6.69 -10.27 -22.16
CA ALA A 41 -8.15 -10.15 -22.13
C ALA A 41 -8.77 -10.28 -20.73
N PHE A 42 -8.03 -10.84 -19.76
CA PHE A 42 -8.46 -11.02 -18.37
C PHE A 42 -7.93 -9.96 -17.41
N VAL A 43 -7.16 -8.97 -17.89
CA VAL A 43 -6.63 -7.86 -17.08
C VAL A 43 -7.38 -6.58 -17.42
N ASP A 44 -7.98 -5.97 -16.39
CA ASP A 44 -8.46 -4.58 -16.49
C ASP A 44 -7.31 -3.65 -16.12
N ILE A 45 -6.69 -3.02 -17.13
CA ILE A 45 -5.55 -2.13 -16.97
C ILE A 45 -5.86 -0.87 -16.13
N ASN A 46 -7.13 -0.56 -15.90
CA ASN A 46 -7.56 0.54 -15.03
C ASN A 46 -7.72 0.10 -13.56
N LYS A 47 -7.52 -1.18 -13.26
CA LYS A 47 -7.71 -1.78 -11.92
C LYS A 47 -6.53 -2.63 -11.50
N ILE A 48 -5.32 -2.20 -11.79
CA ILE A 48 -4.11 -2.86 -11.32
C ILE A 48 -3.81 -2.36 -9.90
N GLY A 49 -3.75 -3.27 -8.95
CA GLY A 49 -3.36 -2.99 -7.58
C GLY A 49 -2.13 -3.77 -7.15
N SER A 50 -1.39 -3.23 -6.19
CA SER A 50 -0.24 -3.89 -5.59
C SER A 50 -0.39 -3.97 -4.08
N THR A 51 0.06 -5.07 -3.51
CA THR A 51 0.15 -5.24 -2.06
C THR A 51 1.42 -5.98 -1.69
N GLY A 52 1.83 -5.82 -0.45
CA GLY A 52 2.94 -6.55 0.12
C GLY A 52 3.09 -6.26 1.61
N HIS A 53 3.72 -7.20 2.30
CA HIS A 53 4.01 -7.08 3.73
C HIS A 53 5.48 -6.71 3.97
N SER A 54 5.76 -5.90 4.97
CA SER A 54 7.12 -5.51 5.39
C SER A 54 7.88 -4.86 4.22
N MET A 55 8.94 -5.47 3.73
CA MET A 55 9.67 -4.99 2.54
C MET A 55 8.79 -4.98 1.28
N GLY A 56 7.81 -5.88 1.17
CA GLY A 56 6.79 -5.84 0.11
C GLY A 56 5.88 -4.61 0.23
N GLY A 57 5.55 -4.19 1.45
CA GLY A 57 4.85 -2.93 1.70
C GLY A 57 5.67 -1.71 1.26
N ASN A 58 6.99 -1.72 1.53
CA ASN A 58 7.90 -0.71 0.98
C ASN A 58 7.87 -0.68 -0.55
N ALA A 59 7.91 -1.85 -1.21
CA ALA A 59 7.82 -1.94 -2.66
C ALA A 59 6.50 -1.35 -3.19
N ALA A 60 5.37 -1.62 -2.54
CA ALA A 60 4.06 -1.09 -2.93
C ALA A 60 4.02 0.44 -2.86
N ILE A 61 4.52 1.06 -1.77
CA ILE A 61 4.62 2.53 -1.66
C ILE A 61 5.55 3.10 -2.73
N ARG A 62 6.69 2.46 -2.97
CA ARG A 62 7.65 2.89 -4.01
C ARG A 62 7.06 2.77 -5.40
N GLY A 63 6.22 1.76 -5.65
CA GLY A 63 5.48 1.63 -6.91
C GLY A 63 4.48 2.77 -7.11
N ALA A 64 3.74 3.16 -6.08
CA ALA A 64 2.83 4.31 -6.14
C ALA A 64 3.57 5.61 -6.49
N ASP A 65 4.77 5.83 -5.94
CA ASP A 65 5.64 6.97 -6.27
C ASP A 65 6.20 6.87 -7.71
N TYR A 66 6.73 5.71 -8.08
CA TYR A 66 7.36 5.49 -9.39
C TYR A 66 6.36 5.68 -10.55
N PHE A 67 5.26 4.94 -10.53
CA PHE A 67 4.23 5.05 -11.57
C PHE A 67 3.45 6.37 -11.50
N GLY A 68 3.37 6.99 -10.33
CA GLY A 68 2.82 8.32 -10.18
C GLY A 68 3.69 9.39 -10.86
N LYS A 69 5.01 9.34 -10.69
CA LYS A 69 5.96 10.23 -11.39
C LYS A 69 5.92 10.03 -12.89
N GLU A 70 5.91 8.78 -13.36
CA GLU A 70 5.76 8.45 -14.78
C GLU A 70 4.49 9.09 -15.36
N ALA A 71 3.36 8.94 -14.66
CA ALA A 71 2.08 9.49 -15.05
C ALA A 71 2.08 11.03 -15.11
N ILE A 72 2.73 11.69 -14.14
CA ILE A 72 2.88 13.16 -14.12
C ILE A 72 3.73 13.62 -15.30
N GLN A 73 4.86 12.96 -15.57
CA GLN A 73 5.78 13.35 -16.66
C GLN A 73 5.17 13.16 -18.04
N SER A 74 4.39 12.08 -18.23
CA SER A 74 3.74 11.77 -19.51
C SER A 74 2.34 12.34 -19.66
N ASN A 75 1.82 13.02 -18.62
CA ASN A 75 0.44 13.52 -18.55
C ASN A 75 -0.60 12.43 -18.82
N THR A 76 -0.39 11.27 -18.20
CA THR A 76 -1.26 10.09 -18.32
C THR A 76 -1.79 9.66 -16.95
N LYS A 77 -2.55 8.55 -16.91
CA LYS A 77 -2.94 7.89 -15.67
C LYS A 77 -1.79 6.99 -15.18
N SER A 78 -1.66 6.85 -13.86
CA SER A 78 -0.75 5.86 -13.28
C SER A 78 -1.16 4.44 -13.68
N LYS A 79 -0.20 3.61 -14.06
CA LYS A 79 -0.40 2.17 -14.29
C LYS A 79 -0.86 1.45 -13.03
N LEU A 80 -0.53 1.99 -11.86
CA LEU A 80 -0.90 1.43 -10.56
C LEU A 80 -2.06 2.23 -9.95
N ASP A 81 -3.27 1.66 -10.03
CA ASP A 81 -4.51 2.29 -9.54
C ASP A 81 -4.54 2.42 -8.01
N SER A 82 -4.06 1.39 -7.33
CA SER A 82 -4.15 1.30 -5.88
C SER A 82 -3.03 0.47 -5.26
N VAL A 83 -2.70 0.77 -4.01
CA VAL A 83 -1.75 0.01 -3.21
C VAL A 83 -2.33 -0.31 -1.84
N PHE A 84 -2.01 -1.49 -1.32
CA PHE A 84 -2.24 -1.81 0.09
C PHE A 84 -0.92 -2.16 0.75
N VAL A 85 -0.56 -1.38 1.75
CA VAL A 85 0.74 -1.43 2.43
C VAL A 85 0.56 -2.12 3.77
N SER A 86 1.14 -3.28 3.94
CA SER A 86 1.10 -4.03 5.20
C SER A 86 2.46 -3.97 5.91
N GLY A 87 2.44 -3.58 7.18
CA GLY A 87 3.62 -3.63 8.07
C GLY A 87 4.79 -2.73 7.67
N TYR A 88 4.54 -1.59 6.97
CA TYR A 88 5.59 -0.66 6.59
C TYR A 88 5.09 0.78 6.49
N VAL A 89 5.74 1.71 7.19
CA VAL A 89 5.35 3.14 7.20
C VAL A 89 6.51 4.11 6.98
N LEU A 90 7.76 3.64 7.01
CA LEU A 90 8.96 4.50 6.98
C LEU A 90 9.13 5.33 5.70
N THR A 91 8.45 4.95 4.61
CA THR A 91 8.44 5.66 3.33
C THR A 91 7.21 6.54 3.11
N LEU A 92 6.32 6.67 4.10
CA LEU A 92 5.19 7.59 4.05
C LEU A 92 5.66 9.03 4.33
N ARG A 93 6.34 9.61 3.35
CA ARG A 93 6.95 10.94 3.39
C ARG A 93 6.30 11.85 2.35
N ASP A 94 6.31 13.16 2.60
CA ASP A 94 5.64 14.14 1.74
C ASP A 94 6.07 14.06 0.27
N ASN A 95 7.37 13.87 0.01
CA ASN A 95 7.89 13.75 -1.36
C ASN A 95 7.42 12.48 -2.09
N ILE A 96 7.10 11.41 -1.37
CA ILE A 96 6.55 10.16 -1.93
C ILE A 96 5.03 10.29 -2.12
N LEU A 97 4.34 10.81 -1.11
CA LEU A 97 2.89 10.95 -1.12
C LEU A 97 2.40 11.97 -2.15
N LYS A 98 3.16 13.05 -2.37
CA LYS A 98 2.87 14.09 -3.35
C LYS A 98 2.77 13.56 -4.79
N ASP A 99 3.68 12.67 -5.15
CA ASP A 99 3.79 12.14 -6.51
C ASP A 99 2.97 10.86 -6.70
N SER A 100 2.51 10.23 -5.62
CA SER A 100 1.63 9.06 -5.68
C SER A 100 0.28 9.42 -6.33
N LYS A 101 -0.05 8.75 -7.43
CA LYS A 101 -1.32 8.85 -8.15
C LYS A 101 -2.10 7.54 -8.02
N SER A 102 -2.12 6.98 -6.81
CA SER A 102 -2.77 5.72 -6.48
C SER A 102 -3.56 5.85 -5.18
N ASN A 103 -4.69 5.17 -5.10
CA ASN A 103 -5.38 4.96 -3.82
C ASN A 103 -4.48 4.16 -2.87
N MET A 104 -4.57 4.38 -1.57
CA MET A 104 -3.67 3.73 -0.60
C MET A 104 -4.41 3.27 0.65
N GLY A 105 -4.37 1.96 0.92
CA GLY A 105 -4.69 1.36 2.21
C GLY A 105 -3.39 1.05 2.97
N ILE A 106 -3.38 1.28 4.26
CA ILE A 106 -2.22 1.05 5.12
C ILE A 106 -2.70 0.27 6.34
N SER A 107 -2.06 -0.85 6.60
CA SER A 107 -2.26 -1.68 7.79
C SER A 107 -0.93 -1.82 8.52
N TYR A 108 -0.88 -1.49 9.80
CA TYR A 108 0.32 -1.56 10.63
C TYR A 108 0.00 -2.23 11.97
N ALA A 109 0.83 -3.17 12.37
CA ALA A 109 0.64 -3.89 13.62
C ALA A 109 0.91 -2.98 14.83
N LEU A 110 -0.01 -2.91 15.79
CA LEU A 110 0.12 -2.05 16.99
C LEU A 110 1.29 -2.48 17.88
N TYR A 111 1.67 -3.76 17.83
CA TYR A 111 2.79 -4.32 18.59
C TYR A 111 3.98 -4.67 17.68
N ASP A 112 4.17 -3.91 16.59
CA ASP A 112 5.29 -4.09 15.67
C ASP A 112 6.61 -3.86 16.40
N GLU A 113 7.43 -4.89 16.50
CA GLU A 113 8.74 -4.86 17.14
C GLU A 113 9.74 -3.96 16.40
N GLY A 114 9.49 -3.65 15.13
CA GLY A 114 10.27 -2.71 14.34
C GLY A 114 9.88 -1.25 14.49
N ALA A 115 8.82 -0.94 15.25
CA ALA A 115 8.26 0.40 15.39
C ALA A 115 9.22 1.41 16.05
N PHE A 116 10.27 0.95 16.72
CA PHE A 116 11.33 1.84 17.23
C PHE A 116 11.98 2.70 16.12
N ARG A 117 11.85 2.32 14.85
CA ARG A 117 12.31 3.07 13.68
C ARG A 117 11.37 4.19 13.26
N ASN A 118 10.10 4.13 13.67
CA ASN A 118 9.09 5.14 13.35
C ASN A 118 9.43 6.48 14.02
N GLU A 119 8.74 7.54 13.60
CA GLU A 119 8.98 8.89 14.14
C GLU A 119 8.56 9.02 15.60
N LEU A 120 7.38 8.46 15.96
CA LEU A 120 7.00 8.32 17.37
C LEU A 120 7.92 7.32 18.09
N LYS A 121 8.13 7.57 19.38
CA LYS A 121 9.00 6.76 20.22
C LYS A 121 8.26 6.22 21.44
N GLY A 122 8.84 5.21 22.07
CA GLY A 122 8.27 4.60 23.26
C GLY A 122 7.05 3.72 22.95
N TRP A 123 6.10 3.71 23.85
CA TRP A 123 4.92 2.85 23.80
C TRP A 123 3.98 3.17 22.62
N ASP A 124 3.98 4.41 22.14
CA ASP A 124 3.13 4.88 21.05
C ASP A 124 3.79 4.76 19.67
N ALA A 125 4.98 4.18 19.57
CA ALA A 125 5.75 4.10 18.33
C ALA A 125 5.01 3.46 17.15
N ALA A 126 4.06 2.56 17.44
CA ALA A 126 3.21 1.89 16.46
C ALA A 126 1.75 2.37 16.47
N ASN A 127 1.42 3.42 17.20
CA ASN A 127 0.06 3.95 17.29
C ASN A 127 -0.27 4.82 16.07
N MET A 128 -0.93 4.21 15.08
CA MET A 128 -1.24 4.86 13.80
C MET A 128 -2.36 5.92 13.90
N GLU A 129 -3.06 6.04 15.02
CA GLU A 129 -4.02 7.14 15.21
C GLU A 129 -3.33 8.50 15.31
N ILE A 130 -2.10 8.54 15.82
CA ILE A 130 -1.35 9.77 16.11
C ILE A 130 0.03 9.80 15.45
N ALA A 131 0.43 8.74 14.76
CA ALA A 131 1.74 8.66 14.12
C ALA A 131 1.88 9.70 13.00
N PRO A 132 2.99 10.44 12.94
CA PRO A 132 3.24 11.41 11.86
C PRO A 132 3.13 10.78 10.47
N GLU A 133 3.54 9.52 10.31
CA GLU A 133 3.49 8.79 9.05
C GLU A 133 2.04 8.59 8.57
N SER A 134 1.13 8.19 9.45
CA SER A 134 -0.29 8.00 9.11
C SER A 134 -1.00 9.33 8.89
N LEU A 135 -0.69 10.33 9.71
CA LEU A 135 -1.22 11.70 9.55
C LEU A 135 -0.83 12.31 8.21
N ARG A 136 0.44 12.17 7.79
CA ARG A 136 0.88 12.63 6.46
C ARG A 136 0.13 11.89 5.35
N ALA A 137 -0.01 10.57 5.46
CA ALA A 137 -0.71 9.78 4.46
C ALA A 137 -2.16 10.26 4.30
N VAL A 138 -2.90 10.43 5.39
CA VAL A 138 -4.30 10.90 5.36
C VAL A 138 -4.38 12.34 4.90
N ASN A 139 -3.56 13.24 5.46
CA ASN A 139 -3.59 14.67 5.13
C ASN A 139 -3.17 14.94 3.68
N SER A 140 -2.42 14.01 3.02
CA SER A 140 -2.13 14.10 1.58
C SER A 140 -3.37 14.03 0.68
N ALA A 141 -4.49 13.53 1.21
CA ALA A 141 -5.78 13.43 0.52
C ALA A 141 -6.74 14.57 0.85
N LEU A 142 -6.40 15.43 1.78
CA LEU A 142 -7.28 16.48 2.32
C LEU A 142 -6.81 17.87 1.89
N THR A 143 -7.75 18.79 1.80
CA THR A 143 -7.42 20.21 1.64
C THR A 143 -6.82 20.76 2.93
N LYS A 144 -6.07 21.86 2.84
CA LYS A 144 -5.41 22.48 3.99
C LYS A 144 -6.36 22.78 5.15
N ASP A 145 -7.59 23.20 4.84
CA ASP A 145 -8.59 23.57 5.84
C ASP A 145 -9.27 22.38 6.52
N ASN A 146 -9.10 21.17 5.95
CA ASN A 146 -9.71 19.92 6.44
C ASN A 146 -8.65 18.94 7.00
N GLN A 147 -7.41 19.36 7.16
CA GLN A 147 -6.38 18.51 7.75
C GLN A 147 -6.73 18.14 9.19
N ILE A 148 -6.34 16.93 9.56
CA ILE A 148 -6.62 16.35 10.88
C ILE A 148 -5.32 16.15 11.66
N ASP A 149 -5.45 16.13 12.98
CA ASP A 149 -4.39 15.86 13.95
C ASP A 149 -4.48 14.46 14.59
N ARG A 150 -5.57 13.73 14.28
CA ARG A 150 -5.79 12.35 14.72
C ARG A 150 -6.51 11.55 13.63
N VAL A 151 -5.99 10.38 13.31
CA VAL A 151 -6.59 9.46 12.34
C VAL A 151 -7.67 8.61 13.02
N GLU A 152 -8.84 8.53 12.41
CA GLU A 152 -9.86 7.55 12.76
C GLU A 152 -9.59 6.27 11.96
N LEU A 153 -9.24 5.19 12.68
CA LEU A 153 -8.89 3.91 12.06
C LEU A 153 -10.08 3.31 11.30
N GLY A 154 -9.82 2.74 10.13
CA GLY A 154 -10.84 2.16 9.24
C GLY A 154 -11.69 3.19 8.47
N LYS A 155 -11.55 4.48 8.77
CA LYS A 155 -12.22 5.54 8.01
C LYS A 155 -11.49 5.83 6.70
N TYR A 156 -12.27 6.01 5.64
CA TYR A 156 -11.77 6.39 4.33
C TYR A 156 -11.76 7.92 4.17
N TYR A 157 -10.63 8.46 3.76
CA TYR A 157 -10.39 9.88 3.51
C TYR A 157 -10.08 10.10 2.03
N GLY A 158 -10.49 11.24 1.46
CA GLY A 158 -10.28 11.53 0.04
C GLY A 158 -11.26 10.82 -0.89
N SER A 159 -10.91 10.70 -2.16
CA SER A 159 -11.73 10.14 -3.23
C SER A 159 -10.97 9.08 -4.02
N LYS A 160 -11.63 7.94 -4.31
CA LYS A 160 -11.03 6.89 -5.15
C LYS A 160 -10.91 7.33 -6.61
N GLU A 161 -11.82 8.18 -7.06
CA GLU A 161 -11.86 8.74 -8.42
C GLU A 161 -10.66 9.67 -8.65
N GLU A 162 -10.29 10.47 -7.63
CA GLU A 162 -9.13 11.36 -7.62
C GLU A 162 -7.81 10.64 -7.36
N LYS A 163 -7.83 9.32 -7.17
CA LYS A 163 -6.66 8.50 -6.83
C LYS A 163 -5.91 8.97 -5.57
N ASN A 164 -6.66 9.55 -4.64
CA ASN A 164 -6.13 10.01 -3.36
C ASN A 164 -6.87 9.41 -2.15
N LEU A 165 -7.67 8.34 -2.34
CA LEU A 165 -8.32 7.66 -1.22
C LEU A 165 -7.26 7.10 -0.26
N ARG A 166 -7.46 7.31 1.04
CA ARG A 166 -6.58 6.84 2.12
C ARG A 166 -7.40 6.16 3.21
N VAL A 167 -6.89 5.05 3.73
CA VAL A 167 -7.43 4.39 4.92
C VAL A 167 -6.28 3.80 5.74
N ILE A 168 -6.38 3.89 7.06
CA ILE A 168 -5.39 3.37 8.00
C ILE A 168 -6.05 2.31 8.89
N PHE A 169 -5.38 1.19 9.05
CA PHE A 169 -5.72 0.13 9.99
C PHE A 169 -4.55 -0.10 10.96
N ASN A 170 -4.83 -0.48 12.21
CA ASN A 170 -3.81 -0.64 13.23
C ASN A 170 -4.19 -1.81 14.16
N GLU A 171 -4.00 -3.03 13.66
CA GLU A 171 -4.44 -4.24 14.32
C GLU A 171 -3.55 -4.58 15.54
N LYS A 172 -4.17 -5.12 16.60
CA LYS A 172 -3.51 -5.49 17.87
C LYS A 172 -2.75 -6.81 17.76
N LEU A 173 -1.67 -6.82 17.00
CA LEU A 173 -0.84 -7.99 16.75
C LEU A 173 0.63 -7.63 16.53
N LEU A 174 1.51 -8.63 16.47
CA LEU A 174 2.91 -8.49 16.14
C LEU A 174 3.11 -8.49 14.61
N HIS A 175 4.17 -7.84 14.14
CA HIS A 175 4.53 -7.73 12.72
C HIS A 175 4.46 -9.04 11.94
N PRO A 176 5.08 -10.17 12.36
CA PRO A 176 5.13 -11.38 11.54
C PRO A 176 3.78 -12.08 11.40
N PHE A 177 2.80 -11.76 12.26
CA PHE A 177 1.47 -12.38 12.21
C PHE A 177 0.48 -11.61 11.32
N GLN A 178 0.81 -10.39 10.91
CA GLN A 178 -0.10 -9.53 10.15
C GLN A 178 -0.57 -10.17 8.84
N PRO A 179 0.27 -10.83 8.01
CA PRO A 179 -0.17 -11.46 6.77
C PRO A 179 -1.12 -12.66 6.98
N TYR A 180 -1.12 -13.23 8.17
CA TYR A 180 -1.91 -14.42 8.52
C TYR A 180 -3.10 -14.10 9.42
N ASN A 181 -3.25 -12.83 9.81
CA ASN A 181 -4.35 -12.41 10.69
C ASN A 181 -5.63 -12.20 9.87
N LYS A 182 -6.72 -12.77 10.36
CA LYS A 182 -8.03 -12.75 9.70
C LYS A 182 -8.56 -11.33 9.48
N GLU A 183 -8.42 -10.46 10.49
CA GLU A 183 -8.87 -9.07 10.42
C GLU A 183 -8.02 -8.26 9.44
N ALA A 184 -6.69 -8.35 9.53
CA ALA A 184 -5.77 -7.64 8.63
C ALA A 184 -5.98 -8.06 7.17
N THR A 185 -6.21 -9.36 6.91
CA THR A 185 -6.51 -9.86 5.58
C THR A 185 -7.89 -9.40 5.10
N ALA A 186 -8.92 -9.40 5.97
CA ALA A 186 -10.24 -8.89 5.63
C ALA A 186 -10.20 -7.39 5.29
N ASN A 187 -9.44 -6.60 6.04
CA ASN A 187 -9.23 -5.17 5.76
C ASN A 187 -8.62 -4.95 4.38
N GLN A 188 -7.63 -5.76 4.00
CA GLN A 188 -7.02 -5.72 2.66
C GLN A 188 -8.01 -6.09 1.56
N ILE A 189 -8.79 -7.16 1.73
CA ILE A 189 -9.81 -7.60 0.77
C ILE A 189 -10.86 -6.50 0.59
N ASN A 190 -11.47 -6.03 1.67
CA ASN A 190 -12.48 -4.97 1.67
C ASN A 190 -11.97 -3.67 1.02
N TYR A 191 -10.70 -3.33 1.25
CA TYR A 191 -10.08 -2.18 0.60
C TYR A 191 -10.06 -2.35 -0.93
N PHE A 192 -9.54 -3.48 -1.45
CA PHE A 192 -9.48 -3.70 -2.90
C PHE A 192 -10.88 -3.81 -3.53
N GLU A 193 -11.84 -4.44 -2.86
CA GLU A 193 -13.23 -4.46 -3.32
C GLU A 193 -13.80 -3.05 -3.46
N LYS A 194 -13.54 -2.18 -2.46
CA LYS A 194 -14.00 -0.79 -2.48
C LYS A 194 -13.36 0.02 -3.60
N VAL A 195 -12.04 -0.04 -3.77
CA VAL A 195 -11.35 0.79 -4.77
C VAL A 195 -11.63 0.32 -6.20
N PHE A 196 -11.72 -0.99 -6.42
CA PHE A 196 -12.03 -1.55 -7.74
C PHE A 196 -13.53 -1.59 -8.07
N GLY A 197 -14.38 -1.38 -7.08
CA GLY A 197 -15.83 -1.41 -7.26
C GLY A 197 -16.34 -2.80 -7.59
N PHE A 198 -15.72 -3.85 -7.04
CA PHE A 198 -16.24 -5.21 -7.20
C PHE A 198 -17.41 -5.44 -6.25
N PRO A 199 -18.48 -6.13 -6.71
CA PRO A 199 -19.55 -6.53 -5.81
C PRO A 199 -19.01 -7.55 -4.81
N ASN A 200 -19.22 -7.28 -3.54
CA ASN A 200 -18.85 -8.21 -2.47
C ASN A 200 -19.73 -9.45 -2.55
N LYS A 201 -19.23 -10.55 -3.12
CA LYS A 201 -19.95 -11.83 -3.25
C LYS A 201 -19.71 -12.76 -2.08
N LEU A 202 -18.59 -12.59 -1.39
CA LEU A 202 -18.16 -13.37 -0.24
C LEU A 202 -17.75 -12.44 0.88
N ASP A 203 -18.08 -12.80 2.10
CA ASP A 203 -17.58 -12.08 3.28
C ASP A 203 -16.06 -12.19 3.34
N ALA A 204 -15.37 -11.05 3.44
CA ALA A 204 -13.91 -10.98 3.54
C ALA A 204 -13.35 -11.75 4.76
N TYR A 205 -14.19 -11.96 5.78
CA TYR A 205 -13.86 -12.79 6.94
C TYR A 205 -14.03 -14.30 6.70
N ASN A 206 -14.60 -14.73 5.56
CA ASN A 206 -14.78 -16.14 5.23
C ASN A 206 -13.52 -16.69 4.53
N GLN A 207 -12.42 -16.77 5.28
CA GLN A 207 -11.10 -17.19 4.79
C GLN A 207 -10.90 -18.68 5.08
N ILE A 208 -10.63 -19.48 4.04
CA ILE A 208 -10.59 -20.93 4.14
C ILE A 208 -9.30 -21.53 4.71
N TRP A 209 -8.24 -20.74 4.85
CA TRP A 209 -6.95 -21.22 5.40
C TRP A 209 -6.79 -20.97 6.90
N GLN A 210 -7.80 -20.48 7.56
CA GLN A 210 -7.79 -20.16 9.00
C GLN A 210 -8.77 -21.03 9.79
#